data_d71b14bacf6db4bd4f97cad8e7887fcc
#
_entry.id   d71b14bacf6db4bd4f97cad8e7887fcc
#
_cell.length_a   1.000
_cell.length_b   1.000
_cell.length_c   1.000
_cell.angle_alpha   90.00
_cell.angle_beta   90.00
_cell.angle_gamma   90.00
#
_symmetry.space_group_name_H-M   'P 1'
#
loop_
_entity.id
_entity.type
_entity.pdbx_description
1 polymer ?
#
loop_
_entity_poly.entity_id
_entity_poly.type
_entity_poly.pdbx_seq_one_letter_code
_entity_poly.pdbx_strand_id
1 'polypeptide(L)'
;IHGDLPLPPIWRLTGMRPTEAGLGKATFSMPISPWLADGTGIYWGGIYALFADSPLASAIWTTLPASKVLTTSELNLCFLRPLTEQTSNIIGHATTVHSGSQVGLSTVQISDQEGRTLAFGSSRCLIVDFPVDPETEFPAPELGPSETEDPYLRPAPNSNFCNLNQLADRTPIDLQRATIEEGRTHPVWLYTGYRATAIDDGMCEATLPSSAWFSNGSFSINGGLLAWAADFTMGAAVYSTLPAGDIFATLDMHIRFTRAANIDSGPLTLTANVHHRGRQLRVSSCVICNAEGKRVAMATGSALVIPGGAKMLSEGKKPEEIIASATTNLSLRR
;
A
#
# COMPACT_ATOMS: atom_id res chain seq x y z
N ILE A 1 13.07 15.89 11.74
CA ILE A 1 12.25 16.13 12.93
C ILE A 1 12.26 17.61 13.30
N HIS A 2 13.37 18.31 13.09
CA HIS A 2 13.51 19.73 13.48
C HIS A 2 13.06 20.73 12.40
N GLY A 3 12.51 20.27 11.26
CA GLY A 3 11.89 21.15 10.27
C GLY A 3 12.84 21.87 9.30
N ASP A 4 14.14 21.60 9.36
CA ASP A 4 15.16 22.29 8.56
C ASP A 4 15.20 21.84 7.08
N LEU A 5 14.63 20.66 6.78
CA LEU A 5 14.54 20.13 5.43
C LEU A 5 13.09 20.00 4.99
N PRO A 6 12.79 20.23 3.69
CA PRO A 6 11.45 20.05 3.18
C PRO A 6 11.03 18.58 3.30
N LEU A 7 9.76 18.36 3.63
CA LEU A 7 9.21 17.02 3.70
C LEU A 7 9.18 16.37 2.33
N PRO A 8 9.53 15.09 2.23
CA PRO A 8 9.37 14.33 1.00
C PRO A 8 7.96 14.45 0.41
N PRO A 9 7.80 14.54 -0.91
CA PRO A 9 6.50 14.70 -1.54
C PRO A 9 5.48 13.64 -1.13
N ILE A 10 5.87 12.37 -1.06
CA ILE A 10 4.99 11.28 -0.62
C ILE A 10 4.48 11.48 0.81
N TRP A 11 5.28 12.10 1.70
CA TRP A 11 4.85 12.38 3.06
C TRP A 11 3.85 13.54 3.10
N ARG A 12 4.02 14.55 2.24
CA ARG A 12 3.03 15.62 2.07
C ARG A 12 1.74 15.09 1.44
N LEU A 13 1.87 14.17 0.48
CA LEU A 13 0.71 13.50 -0.13
C LEU A 13 -0.11 12.75 0.93
N THR A 14 0.52 11.95 1.79
CA THR A 14 -0.16 11.00 2.69
C THR A 14 -0.39 11.53 4.11
N GLY A 15 0.20 12.66 4.48
CA GLY A 15 0.21 13.15 5.86
C GLY A 15 1.20 12.41 6.77
N MET A 16 2.00 11.50 6.21
CA MET A 16 3.01 10.75 6.96
C MET A 16 4.07 11.67 7.54
N ARG A 17 4.43 11.46 8.81
CA ARG A 17 5.44 12.28 9.53
C ARG A 17 6.29 11.41 10.45
N PRO A 18 7.61 11.66 10.52
CA PRO A 18 8.45 11.12 11.59
C PRO A 18 8.10 11.83 12.90
N THR A 19 7.87 11.07 13.95
CA THR A 19 7.58 11.59 15.29
C THR A 19 8.76 11.43 16.24
N GLU A 20 9.52 10.35 16.08
CA GLU A 20 10.72 10.06 16.86
C GLU A 20 11.80 9.46 15.99
N ALA A 21 13.06 9.75 16.29
CA ALA A 21 14.23 9.10 15.70
C ALA A 21 15.34 8.92 16.74
N GLY A 22 16.02 7.79 16.64
CA GLY A 22 17.19 7.44 17.42
C GLY A 22 18.06 6.45 16.66
N LEU A 23 19.26 6.16 17.16
CA LEU A 23 20.16 5.21 16.49
C LEU A 23 19.48 3.84 16.34
N GLY A 24 19.27 3.40 15.10
CA GLY A 24 18.59 2.17 14.75
C GLY A 24 17.08 2.17 15.00
N LYS A 25 16.45 3.33 15.23
CA LYS A 25 15.01 3.42 15.54
C LYS A 25 14.38 4.60 14.82
N ALA A 26 13.14 4.42 14.36
CA ALA A 26 12.32 5.49 13.82
C ALA A 26 10.84 5.21 14.15
N THR A 27 10.14 6.24 14.59
CA THR A 27 8.69 6.21 14.78
C THR A 27 8.04 7.19 13.82
N PHE A 28 7.02 6.72 13.13
CA PHE A 28 6.23 7.53 12.19
C PHE A 28 4.77 7.47 12.57
N SER A 29 4.02 8.51 12.17
CA SER A 29 2.57 8.51 12.19
C SER A 29 2.01 8.88 10.82
N MET A 30 0.82 8.38 10.49
CA MET A 30 0.08 8.74 9.28
C MET A 30 -1.41 8.82 9.59
N PRO A 31 -2.08 9.94 9.31
CA PRO A 31 -3.53 10.03 9.43
C PRO A 31 -4.20 9.15 8.37
N ILE A 32 -5.33 8.55 8.72
CA ILE A 32 -6.15 7.80 7.76
C ILE A 32 -7.11 8.77 7.10
N SER A 33 -6.74 9.20 5.91
CA SER A 33 -7.53 10.14 5.11
C SER A 33 -8.64 9.41 4.33
N PRO A 34 -9.83 10.00 4.17
CA PRO A 34 -10.88 9.49 3.27
C PRO A 34 -10.42 9.28 1.82
N TRP A 35 -9.35 9.95 1.38
CA TRP A 35 -8.74 9.72 0.09
C TRP A 35 -8.18 8.31 -0.09
N LEU A 36 -7.84 7.61 1.00
CA LEU A 36 -7.30 6.25 0.97
C LEU A 36 -8.39 5.16 0.95
N ALA A 37 -9.67 5.54 1.07
CA ALA A 37 -10.79 4.60 1.05
C ALA A 37 -11.08 4.09 -0.37
N ASP A 38 -11.61 2.88 -0.45
CA ASP A 38 -12.07 2.26 -1.71
C ASP A 38 -13.45 2.74 -2.17
N GLY A 39 -14.07 3.63 -1.39
CA GLY A 39 -15.38 4.19 -1.68
C GLY A 39 -16.56 3.41 -1.06
N THR A 40 -16.32 2.26 -0.47
CA THR A 40 -17.29 1.54 0.38
C THR A 40 -17.06 1.81 1.87
N GLY A 41 -16.06 2.65 2.20
CA GLY A 41 -15.59 2.87 3.58
C GLY A 41 -14.59 1.81 4.05
N ILE A 42 -14.21 0.88 3.18
CA ILE A 42 -13.18 -0.13 3.46
C ILE A 42 -11.80 0.43 3.07
N TYR A 43 -10.80 0.09 3.86
CA TYR A 43 -9.41 0.42 3.60
C TYR A 43 -8.62 -0.85 3.28
N TRP A 44 -7.91 -0.83 2.18
CA TRP A 44 -7.12 -1.96 1.71
C TRP A 44 -5.86 -2.17 2.53
N GLY A 45 -5.42 -3.43 2.68
CA GLY A 45 -4.21 -3.78 3.43
C GLY A 45 -2.94 -3.11 2.91
N GLY A 46 -2.86 -2.85 1.61
CA GLY A 46 -1.73 -2.14 0.99
C GLY A 46 -1.44 -0.75 1.57
N ILE A 47 -2.36 -0.13 2.31
CA ILE A 47 -2.09 1.12 3.03
C ILE A 47 -1.02 0.92 4.10
N TYR A 48 -1.00 -0.25 4.75
CA TYR A 48 0.09 -0.58 5.67
C TYR A 48 1.44 -0.66 4.95
N ALA A 49 1.45 -1.15 3.71
CA ALA A 49 2.67 -1.22 2.90
C ALA A 49 3.14 0.18 2.46
N LEU A 50 2.20 1.03 2.03
CA LEU A 50 2.47 2.45 1.72
C LEU A 50 3.14 3.15 2.91
N PHE A 51 2.65 2.90 4.11
CA PHE A 51 3.17 3.50 5.33
C PHE A 51 4.50 2.87 5.77
N ALA A 52 4.61 1.52 5.78
CA ALA A 52 5.70 0.78 6.41
C ALA A 52 7.09 1.05 5.81
N ASP A 53 7.18 1.31 4.52
CA ASP A 53 8.46 1.51 3.83
C ASP A 53 9.26 2.68 4.43
N SER A 54 8.60 3.78 4.78
CA SER A 54 9.26 4.96 5.32
C SER A 54 9.87 4.75 6.71
N PRO A 55 9.16 4.29 7.75
CA PRO A 55 9.77 4.02 9.05
C PRO A 55 10.84 2.91 9.00
N LEU A 56 10.62 1.85 8.21
CA LEU A 56 11.58 0.76 8.05
C LEU A 56 12.91 1.23 7.46
N ALA A 57 12.85 1.98 6.36
CA ALA A 57 14.03 2.56 5.73
C ALA A 57 14.71 3.60 6.65
N SER A 58 13.92 4.45 7.30
CA SER A 58 14.44 5.49 8.21
C SER A 58 15.17 4.91 9.42
N ALA A 59 14.70 3.81 10.00
CA ALA A 59 15.40 3.16 11.11
C ALA A 59 16.83 2.72 10.70
N ILE A 60 16.99 2.11 9.52
CA ILE A 60 18.30 1.75 8.98
C ILE A 60 19.13 3.01 8.69
N TRP A 61 18.49 4.05 8.09
CA TRP A 61 19.17 5.29 7.73
C TRP A 61 19.86 5.96 8.91
N THR A 62 19.27 5.90 10.10
CA THR A 62 19.88 6.46 11.33
C THR A 62 21.19 5.80 11.74
N THR A 63 21.53 4.64 11.16
CA THR A 63 22.77 3.89 11.44
C THR A 63 23.85 4.12 10.39
N LEU A 64 23.53 4.79 9.28
CA LEU A 64 24.44 4.95 8.15
C LEU A 64 25.35 6.18 8.32
N PRO A 65 26.61 6.10 7.87
CA PRO A 65 27.44 7.28 7.71
C PRO A 65 26.91 8.17 6.57
N ALA A 66 27.26 9.46 6.58
CA ALA A 66 26.81 10.44 5.62
C ALA A 66 27.15 10.10 4.15
N SER A 67 28.17 9.25 3.92
CA SER A 67 28.58 8.81 2.59
C SER A 67 27.78 7.64 2.03
N LYS A 68 26.78 7.14 2.75
CA LYS A 68 25.98 5.99 2.34
C LYS A 68 24.51 6.36 2.20
N VAL A 69 23.86 5.69 1.25
CA VAL A 69 22.40 5.72 1.07
C VAL A 69 21.87 4.30 1.03
N LEU A 70 20.58 4.16 1.14
CA LEU A 70 19.91 2.89 1.02
C LEU A 70 18.83 2.91 -0.05
N THR A 71 18.52 1.71 -0.57
CA THR A 71 17.36 1.45 -1.41
C THR A 71 16.66 0.19 -0.94
N THR A 72 15.35 0.24 -0.81
CA THR A 72 14.54 -0.92 -0.42
C THR A 72 14.63 -2.00 -1.48
N SER A 73 15.06 -3.20 -1.11
CA SER A 73 15.12 -4.37 -1.99
C SER A 73 14.00 -5.36 -1.74
N GLU A 74 13.40 -5.32 -0.54
CA GLU A 74 12.35 -6.25 -0.11
C GLU A 74 11.50 -5.60 0.98
N LEU A 75 10.18 -5.82 0.92
CA LEU A 75 9.23 -5.44 1.96
C LEU A 75 8.28 -6.62 2.20
N ASN A 76 8.12 -7.01 3.46
CA ASN A 76 7.23 -8.08 3.90
C ASN A 76 6.26 -7.53 4.94
N LEU A 77 4.97 -7.88 4.83
CA LEU A 77 3.93 -7.47 5.77
C LEU A 77 2.99 -8.61 6.07
N CYS A 78 2.61 -8.74 7.34
CA CYS A 78 1.52 -9.54 7.84
C CYS A 78 0.43 -8.61 8.36
N PHE A 79 -0.78 -8.75 7.85
CA PHE A 79 -1.93 -7.95 8.23
C PHE A 79 -2.72 -8.68 9.32
N LEU A 80 -2.86 -8.05 10.48
CA LEU A 80 -3.44 -8.67 11.67
C LEU A 80 -4.87 -8.17 11.95
N ARG A 81 -5.15 -6.92 11.58
CA ARG A 81 -6.47 -6.28 11.73
C ARG A 81 -6.77 -5.36 10.56
N PRO A 82 -8.03 -5.20 10.17
CA PRO A 82 -8.42 -4.26 9.13
C PRO A 82 -8.25 -2.80 9.59
N LEU A 83 -8.00 -1.91 8.65
CA LEU A 83 -8.23 -0.48 8.82
C LEU A 83 -9.74 -0.21 8.71
N THR A 84 -10.26 0.62 9.58
CA THR A 84 -11.67 1.00 9.64
C THR A 84 -11.81 2.51 9.70
N GLU A 85 -13.02 3.03 9.48
CA GLU A 85 -13.32 4.46 9.64
C GLU A 85 -13.06 4.99 11.06
N GLN A 86 -12.94 4.09 12.05
CA GLN A 86 -12.61 4.45 13.44
C GLN A 86 -11.12 4.64 13.65
N THR A 87 -10.30 4.20 12.69
CA THR A 87 -8.85 4.40 12.73
C THR A 87 -8.54 5.81 12.21
N SER A 88 -8.27 6.71 13.13
CA SER A 88 -7.92 8.10 12.76
C SER A 88 -6.46 8.26 12.37
N ASN A 89 -5.58 7.42 12.94
CA ASN A 89 -4.14 7.50 12.74
C ASN A 89 -3.49 6.15 12.94
N ILE A 90 -2.43 5.85 12.17
CA ILE A 90 -1.57 4.70 12.38
C ILE A 90 -0.19 5.16 12.80
N ILE A 91 0.44 4.37 13.68
CA ILE A 91 1.76 4.62 14.26
C ILE A 91 2.64 3.42 13.98
N GLY A 92 3.82 3.65 13.41
CA GLY A 92 4.79 2.60 13.10
C GLY A 92 6.07 2.78 13.88
N HIS A 93 6.38 1.81 14.73
CA HIS A 93 7.64 1.73 15.47
C HIS A 93 8.59 0.80 14.74
N ALA A 94 9.60 1.36 14.08
CA ALA A 94 10.60 0.58 13.35
C ALA A 94 11.92 0.49 14.13
N THR A 95 12.54 -0.68 14.03
CA THR A 95 13.83 -0.97 14.66
C THR A 95 14.75 -1.71 13.68
N THR A 96 15.98 -1.25 13.58
CA THR A 96 17.02 -1.94 12.81
C THR A 96 17.44 -3.20 13.53
N VAL A 97 17.35 -4.32 12.83
CA VAL A 97 17.79 -5.65 13.29
C VAL A 97 19.27 -5.88 12.94
N HIS A 98 19.67 -5.39 11.76
CA HIS A 98 21.04 -5.51 11.25
C HIS A 98 21.36 -4.29 10.36
N SER A 99 22.58 -3.78 10.51
CA SER A 99 23.14 -2.75 9.62
C SER A 99 24.60 -3.09 9.33
N GLY A 100 24.85 -3.63 8.15
CA GLY A 100 26.18 -3.96 7.65
C GLY A 100 26.68 -2.94 6.63
N SER A 101 27.75 -3.29 5.91
CA SER A 101 28.32 -2.42 4.87
C SER A 101 27.49 -2.36 3.57
N GLN A 102 26.73 -3.41 3.27
CA GLN A 102 25.96 -3.57 2.02
C GLN A 102 24.47 -3.85 2.22
N VAL A 103 24.10 -4.31 3.42
CA VAL A 103 22.73 -4.74 3.70
C VAL A 103 22.26 -4.23 5.05
N GLY A 104 21.08 -3.66 5.10
CA GLY A 104 20.33 -3.33 6.31
C GLY A 104 19.04 -4.15 6.38
N LEU A 105 18.66 -4.53 7.59
CA LEU A 105 17.39 -5.20 7.90
C LEU A 105 16.71 -4.48 9.04
N SER A 106 15.43 -4.19 8.90
CA SER A 106 14.59 -3.59 9.93
C SER A 106 13.26 -4.29 10.05
N THR A 107 12.60 -4.11 11.20
CA THR A 107 11.24 -4.55 11.47
C THR A 107 10.38 -3.37 11.91
N VAL A 108 9.07 -3.46 11.68
CA VAL A 108 8.09 -2.46 12.12
C VAL A 108 6.88 -3.13 12.74
N GLN A 109 6.40 -2.60 13.85
CA GLN A 109 5.08 -2.86 14.37
C GLN A 109 4.21 -1.63 14.10
N ILE A 110 3.06 -1.85 13.46
CA ILE A 110 2.09 -0.80 13.15
C ILE A 110 0.89 -0.96 14.09
N SER A 111 0.50 0.11 14.76
CA SER A 111 -0.65 0.17 15.66
C SER A 111 -1.58 1.33 15.28
N ASP A 112 -2.81 1.28 15.79
CA ASP A 112 -3.72 2.42 15.75
C ASP A 112 -3.44 3.42 16.89
N GLN A 113 -4.26 4.46 16.95
CA GLN A 113 -4.20 5.51 18.00
C GLN A 113 -4.44 4.97 19.43
N GLU A 114 -5.01 3.77 19.58
CA GLU A 114 -5.26 3.12 20.87
C GLU A 114 -4.14 2.14 21.24
N GLY A 115 -3.12 1.96 20.38
CA GLY A 115 -2.02 1.04 20.59
C GLY A 115 -2.33 -0.41 20.21
N ARG A 116 -3.47 -0.70 19.57
CA ARG A 116 -3.78 -2.05 19.07
C ARG A 116 -2.92 -2.35 17.86
N THR A 117 -2.18 -3.46 17.87
CA THR A 117 -1.36 -3.88 16.74
C THR A 117 -2.23 -4.23 15.53
N LEU A 118 -1.98 -3.56 14.41
CA LEU A 118 -2.71 -3.72 13.16
C LEU A 118 -1.94 -4.56 12.13
N ALA A 119 -0.62 -4.34 12.06
CA ALA A 119 0.26 -5.07 11.14
C ALA A 119 1.67 -5.18 11.72
N PHE A 120 2.42 -6.14 11.18
CA PHE A 120 3.84 -6.32 11.45
C PHE A 120 4.57 -6.50 10.12
N GLY A 121 5.79 -5.98 10.02
CA GLY A 121 6.56 -6.12 8.79
C GLY A 121 8.06 -6.05 8.98
N SER A 122 8.76 -6.34 7.90
CA SER A 122 10.22 -6.20 7.79
C SER A 122 10.62 -5.70 6.42
N SER A 123 11.77 -5.05 6.34
CA SER A 123 12.36 -4.59 5.08
C SER A 123 13.85 -4.90 5.06
N ARG A 124 14.32 -5.36 3.90
CA ARG A 124 15.74 -5.42 3.56
C ARG A 124 16.06 -4.29 2.62
N CYS A 125 17.10 -3.55 2.97
CA CYS A 125 17.64 -2.48 2.13
C CYS A 125 19.06 -2.84 1.68
N LEU A 126 19.40 -2.46 0.45
CA LEU A 126 20.77 -2.43 -0.03
C LEU A 126 21.37 -1.08 0.35
N ILE A 127 22.58 -1.12 0.89
CA ILE A 127 23.36 0.05 1.29
C ILE A 127 24.43 0.26 0.22
N VAL A 128 24.44 1.44 -0.39
CA VAL A 128 25.37 1.78 -1.46
C VAL A 128 26.09 3.09 -1.14
N ASP A 129 27.23 3.28 -1.77
CA ASP A 129 27.92 4.56 -1.69
C ASP A 129 27.05 5.63 -2.35
N PHE A 130 26.92 6.75 -1.67
CA PHE A 130 26.25 7.91 -2.24
C PHE A 130 27.24 8.64 -3.13
N PRO A 131 27.06 8.65 -4.44
CA PRO A 131 27.89 9.42 -5.33
C PRO A 131 27.49 10.90 -5.23
N VAL A 132 27.80 11.56 -4.12
CA VAL A 132 27.49 12.96 -4.00
C VAL A 132 28.65 13.78 -4.50
N ASP A 133 28.45 14.38 -5.63
CA ASP A 133 28.86 15.75 -5.79
C ASP A 133 28.04 16.59 -4.80
N PRO A 134 28.67 17.28 -3.81
CA PRO A 134 27.96 18.13 -2.87
C PRO A 134 27.11 19.23 -3.53
N GLU A 135 27.34 19.51 -4.80
CA GLU A 135 26.62 20.47 -5.64
C GLU A 135 25.44 19.83 -6.41
N THR A 136 25.20 18.53 -6.28
CA THR A 136 24.05 17.88 -6.93
C THR A 136 22.75 18.37 -6.25
N GLU A 137 22.10 19.35 -6.85
CA GLU A 137 20.73 19.71 -6.53
C GLU A 137 19.80 18.56 -6.93
N PHE A 138 19.17 17.92 -5.96
CA PHE A 138 18.03 17.04 -6.25
C PHE A 138 16.87 17.93 -6.70
N PRO A 139 16.35 17.77 -7.93
CA PRO A 139 15.19 18.56 -8.34
C PRO A 139 14.06 18.31 -7.35
N ALA A 140 13.74 19.33 -6.60
CA ALA A 140 12.49 19.35 -5.85
C ALA A 140 11.37 19.36 -6.91
N PRO A 141 10.44 18.40 -6.88
CA PRO A 141 9.28 18.47 -7.75
C PRO A 141 8.59 19.81 -7.50
N GLU A 142 8.13 20.47 -8.55
CA GLU A 142 7.28 21.67 -8.43
C GLU A 142 5.98 21.24 -7.74
N LEU A 143 5.94 21.34 -6.43
CA LEU A 143 4.80 20.94 -5.60
C LEU A 143 3.68 21.98 -5.56
N GLY A 144 3.75 22.98 -6.44
CA GLY A 144 2.88 24.14 -6.41
C GLY A 144 3.23 25.13 -5.29
N PRO A 145 2.47 26.21 -5.14
CA PRO A 145 2.72 27.20 -4.10
C PRO A 145 2.73 26.56 -2.71
N SER A 146 3.69 26.95 -1.87
CA SER A 146 3.81 26.49 -0.48
C SER A 146 2.57 26.79 0.39
N GLU A 147 1.68 27.65 -0.09
CA GLU A 147 0.45 28.06 0.56
C GLU A 147 -0.74 27.14 0.32
N THR A 148 -0.60 26.13 -0.57
CA THR A 148 -1.68 25.17 -0.80
C THR A 148 -1.67 24.09 0.30
N GLU A 149 -2.86 23.82 0.84
CA GLU A 149 -3.09 22.75 1.80
C GLU A 149 -2.59 21.39 1.27
N ASP A 150 -1.92 20.61 2.11
CA ASP A 150 -1.44 19.27 1.75
C ASP A 150 -2.59 18.40 1.22
N PRO A 151 -2.36 17.60 0.16
CA PRO A 151 -3.44 16.91 -0.54
C PRO A 151 -4.32 16.03 0.35
N TYR A 152 -3.77 15.38 1.38
CA TYR A 152 -4.53 14.50 2.27
C TYR A 152 -5.56 15.23 3.16
N LEU A 153 -5.43 16.56 3.31
CA LEU A 153 -6.37 17.40 4.07
C LEU A 153 -7.56 17.87 3.23
N ARG A 154 -7.45 17.80 1.91
CA ARG A 154 -8.52 18.24 1.01
C ARG A 154 -9.72 17.30 1.11
N PRO A 155 -10.95 17.79 0.90
CA PRO A 155 -12.12 16.94 0.86
C PRO A 155 -11.99 15.85 -0.21
N ALA A 156 -12.16 14.59 0.19
CA ALA A 156 -12.21 13.51 -0.76
C ALA A 156 -13.55 13.50 -1.51
N PRO A 157 -13.57 13.18 -2.82
CA PRO A 157 -14.80 13.07 -3.57
C PRO A 157 -15.59 11.83 -3.12
N ASN A 158 -16.90 11.85 -3.33
CA ASN A 158 -17.71 10.66 -3.16
C ASN A 158 -17.31 9.60 -4.21
N SER A 159 -17.24 8.34 -3.77
CA SER A 159 -17.07 7.22 -4.68
C SER A 159 -18.32 7.01 -5.52
N ASN A 160 -18.13 6.61 -6.77
CA ASN A 160 -19.19 6.11 -7.66
C ASN A 160 -18.95 4.64 -8.06
N PHE A 161 -18.12 3.90 -7.32
CA PHE A 161 -17.78 2.52 -7.62
C PHE A 161 -19.02 1.61 -7.55
N CYS A 162 -19.56 1.40 -6.35
CA CYS A 162 -20.80 0.66 -6.10
C CYS A 162 -21.30 0.97 -4.69
N ASN A 163 -22.55 0.60 -4.42
CA ASN A 163 -23.07 0.59 -3.05
C ASN A 163 -23.01 -0.84 -2.45
N LEU A 164 -23.19 -0.95 -1.14
CA LEU A 164 -23.09 -2.23 -0.44
C LEU A 164 -24.12 -3.29 -0.93
N ASN A 165 -25.29 -2.87 -1.40
CA ASN A 165 -26.28 -3.79 -1.96
C ASN A 165 -25.79 -4.38 -3.28
N GLN A 166 -25.16 -3.58 -4.13
CA GLN A 166 -24.57 -4.09 -5.38
C GLN A 166 -23.44 -5.10 -5.12
N LEU A 167 -22.67 -4.92 -4.04
CA LEU A 167 -21.66 -5.89 -3.61
C LEU A 167 -22.29 -7.23 -3.21
N ALA A 168 -23.49 -7.21 -2.61
CA ALA A 168 -24.17 -8.43 -2.17
C ALA A 168 -24.80 -9.21 -3.33
N ASP A 169 -25.31 -8.51 -4.35
CA ASP A 169 -26.19 -9.07 -5.38
C ASP A 169 -25.48 -9.38 -6.71
N ARG A 170 -24.38 -8.70 -7.01
CA ARG A 170 -23.65 -8.87 -8.28
C ARG A 170 -22.36 -9.66 -8.09
N THR A 171 -21.93 -10.36 -9.15
CA THR A 171 -20.63 -11.00 -9.13
C THR A 171 -19.52 -9.95 -9.09
N PRO A 172 -18.45 -10.16 -8.32
CA PRO A 172 -17.33 -9.22 -8.24
C PRO A 172 -16.71 -8.89 -9.61
N ILE A 173 -16.60 -9.89 -10.49
CA ILE A 173 -16.03 -9.66 -11.83
C ILE A 173 -16.90 -8.73 -12.68
N ASP A 174 -18.24 -8.84 -12.60
CA ASP A 174 -19.15 -7.96 -13.34
C ASP A 174 -19.12 -6.54 -12.80
N LEU A 175 -18.98 -6.38 -11.48
CA LEU A 175 -18.81 -5.07 -10.83
C LEU A 175 -17.52 -4.38 -11.30
N GLN A 176 -16.42 -5.12 -11.35
CA GLN A 176 -15.13 -4.59 -11.76
C GLN A 176 -15.10 -4.25 -13.26
N ARG A 177 -15.69 -5.11 -14.11
CA ARG A 177 -15.84 -4.81 -15.57
C ARG A 177 -16.66 -3.55 -15.79
N ALA A 178 -17.81 -3.42 -15.12
CA ALA A 178 -18.63 -2.22 -15.19
C ALA A 178 -17.86 -0.98 -14.70
N THR A 179 -17.02 -1.11 -13.68
CA THR A 179 -16.18 -0.03 -13.18
C THR A 179 -15.23 0.48 -14.26
N ILE A 180 -14.59 -0.43 -15.00
CA ILE A 180 -13.67 -0.08 -16.10
C ILE A 180 -14.44 0.53 -17.27
N GLU A 181 -15.52 -0.12 -17.71
CA GLU A 181 -16.33 0.29 -18.88
C GLU A 181 -17.02 1.64 -18.69
N GLU A 182 -17.56 1.89 -17.49
CA GLU A 182 -18.27 3.11 -17.16
C GLU A 182 -17.36 4.23 -16.61
N GLY A 183 -16.06 3.98 -16.47
CA GLY A 183 -15.11 4.94 -15.92
C GLY A 183 -15.41 5.32 -14.48
N ARG A 184 -15.95 4.39 -13.68
CA ARG A 184 -16.16 4.60 -12.25
C ARG A 184 -14.84 4.67 -11.52
N THR A 185 -14.80 5.38 -10.41
CA THR A 185 -13.55 5.61 -9.68
C THR A 185 -13.75 5.47 -8.17
N HIS A 186 -12.66 5.19 -7.50
CA HIS A 186 -12.52 5.28 -6.05
C HIS A 186 -11.78 6.56 -5.67
N PRO A 187 -11.96 7.11 -4.46
CA PRO A 187 -11.16 8.23 -3.99
C PRO A 187 -9.66 7.98 -4.14
N VAL A 188 -9.18 6.81 -3.76
CA VAL A 188 -7.76 6.45 -3.85
C VAL A 188 -7.25 6.36 -5.30
N TRP A 189 -8.08 6.02 -6.28
CA TRP A 189 -7.69 6.05 -7.69
C TRP A 189 -7.52 7.47 -8.21
N LEU A 190 -8.43 8.36 -7.82
CA LEU A 190 -8.31 9.78 -8.15
C LEU A 190 -7.07 10.40 -7.49
N TYR A 191 -6.74 9.93 -6.29
CA TYR A 191 -5.61 10.42 -5.52
C TYR A 191 -4.26 10.01 -6.09
N THR A 192 -4.17 8.77 -6.56
CA THR A 192 -2.92 8.18 -7.06
C THR A 192 -2.83 8.14 -8.59
N GLY A 193 -3.95 8.34 -9.28
CA GLY A 193 -4.03 8.10 -10.72
C GLY A 193 -3.99 6.62 -11.11
N TYR A 194 -4.00 5.70 -10.13
CA TYR A 194 -4.13 4.26 -10.40
C TYR A 194 -5.41 3.99 -11.19
N ARG A 195 -5.32 3.07 -12.17
CA ARG A 195 -6.48 2.61 -12.95
C ARG A 195 -6.35 1.14 -13.28
N ALA A 196 -7.36 0.36 -12.94
CA ALA A 196 -7.53 -0.96 -13.52
C ALA A 196 -7.91 -0.79 -15.00
N THR A 197 -7.24 -1.52 -15.90
CA THR A 197 -7.41 -1.42 -17.36
C THR A 197 -8.04 -2.66 -17.96
N ALA A 198 -7.85 -3.82 -17.32
CA ALA A 198 -8.50 -5.07 -17.71
C ALA A 198 -8.73 -5.94 -16.48
N ILE A 199 -9.81 -6.73 -16.52
CA ILE A 199 -10.16 -7.71 -15.50
C ILE A 199 -10.68 -8.99 -16.16
N ASP A 200 -10.16 -10.12 -15.71
CA ASP A 200 -10.68 -11.43 -16.07
C ASP A 200 -10.67 -12.34 -14.85
N ASP A 201 -11.19 -13.55 -14.96
CA ASP A 201 -11.31 -14.51 -13.88
C ASP A 201 -9.93 -14.89 -13.29
N GLY A 202 -9.57 -14.23 -12.19
CA GLY A 202 -8.28 -14.36 -11.51
C GLY A 202 -7.14 -13.54 -12.11
N MET A 203 -7.44 -12.58 -12.95
CA MET A 203 -6.44 -11.68 -13.55
C MET A 203 -6.89 -10.22 -13.45
N CYS A 204 -5.93 -9.32 -13.18
CA CYS A 204 -6.14 -7.87 -13.24
C CYS A 204 -4.93 -7.21 -13.89
N GLU A 205 -5.17 -6.31 -14.82
CA GLU A 205 -4.19 -5.37 -15.33
C GLU A 205 -4.52 -3.96 -14.87
N ALA A 206 -3.49 -3.20 -14.57
CA ALA A 206 -3.64 -1.83 -14.11
C ALA A 206 -2.46 -0.95 -14.55
N THR A 207 -2.65 0.35 -14.44
CA THR A 207 -1.59 1.35 -14.62
C THR A 207 -1.48 2.26 -13.41
N LEU A 208 -0.26 2.69 -13.12
CA LEU A 208 0.05 3.73 -12.14
C LEU A 208 0.91 4.78 -12.83
N PRO A 209 0.50 6.07 -12.88
CA PRO A 209 1.32 7.11 -13.49
C PRO A 209 2.60 7.33 -12.67
N SER A 210 3.64 7.81 -13.32
CA SER A 210 4.77 8.41 -12.64
C SER A 210 4.39 9.83 -12.21
N SER A 211 4.79 10.21 -10.99
CA SER A 211 4.51 11.53 -10.44
C SER A 211 5.58 11.94 -9.44
N ALA A 212 5.95 13.22 -9.46
CA ALA A 212 6.82 13.80 -8.46
C ALA A 212 6.26 13.70 -7.03
N TRP A 213 4.94 13.64 -6.86
CA TRP A 213 4.27 13.43 -5.57
C TRP A 213 4.58 12.06 -4.94
N PHE A 214 5.02 11.11 -5.74
CA PHE A 214 5.33 9.75 -5.29
C PHE A 214 6.76 9.57 -4.81
N SER A 215 7.58 10.62 -4.91
CA SER A 215 8.98 10.62 -4.51
C SER A 215 9.13 10.67 -2.98
N ASN A 216 10.12 9.94 -2.48
CA ASN A 216 10.58 10.01 -1.09
C ASN A 216 11.74 11.04 -0.89
N GLY A 217 11.82 12.05 -1.77
CA GLY A 217 12.87 13.07 -1.76
C GLY A 217 14.05 12.75 -2.67
N SER A 218 13.93 11.71 -3.49
CA SER A 218 14.85 11.35 -4.57
C SER A 218 14.11 11.28 -5.91
N PHE A 219 14.79 10.90 -6.99
CA PHE A 219 14.12 10.66 -8.29
C PHE A 219 13.25 9.41 -8.33
N SER A 220 13.28 8.58 -7.28
CA SER A 220 12.61 7.30 -7.24
C SER A 220 11.23 7.41 -6.62
N ILE A 221 10.28 6.67 -7.19
CA ILE A 221 8.97 6.42 -6.60
C ILE A 221 9.16 5.62 -5.31
N ASN A 222 8.44 5.99 -4.24
CA ASN A 222 8.45 5.32 -2.94
C ASN A 222 8.06 3.85 -3.08
N GLY A 223 8.84 2.94 -2.48
CA GLY A 223 8.60 1.50 -2.54
C GLY A 223 7.28 1.08 -1.91
N GLY A 224 6.86 1.75 -0.85
CA GLY A 224 5.58 1.51 -0.20
C GLY A 224 4.38 1.82 -1.12
N LEU A 225 4.47 2.84 -1.98
CA LEU A 225 3.42 3.13 -2.97
C LEU A 225 3.34 2.01 -4.02
N LEU A 226 4.47 1.50 -4.48
CA LEU A 226 4.49 0.35 -5.42
C LEU A 226 3.90 -0.90 -4.76
N ALA A 227 4.20 -1.12 -3.48
CA ALA A 227 3.64 -2.22 -2.70
C ALA A 227 2.12 -2.08 -2.53
N TRP A 228 1.63 -0.87 -2.22
CA TRP A 228 0.19 -0.58 -2.19
C TRP A 228 -0.48 -0.88 -3.54
N ALA A 229 0.09 -0.41 -4.65
CA ALA A 229 -0.46 -0.64 -5.98
C ALA A 229 -0.49 -2.14 -6.36
N ALA A 230 0.55 -2.89 -5.96
CA ALA A 230 0.60 -4.34 -6.15
C ALA A 230 -0.48 -5.06 -5.33
N ASP A 231 -0.67 -4.71 -4.04
CA ASP A 231 -1.72 -5.29 -3.19
C ASP A 231 -3.11 -5.02 -3.77
N PHE A 232 -3.35 -3.78 -4.21
CA PHE A 232 -4.62 -3.40 -4.83
C PHE A 232 -4.90 -4.21 -6.10
N THR A 233 -3.90 -4.38 -6.97
CA THR A 233 -4.04 -5.15 -8.22
C THR A 233 -4.22 -6.65 -7.93
N MET A 234 -3.48 -7.22 -6.97
CA MET A 234 -3.65 -8.60 -6.49
C MET A 234 -5.04 -8.82 -5.89
N GLY A 235 -5.49 -7.87 -5.08
CA GLY A 235 -6.83 -7.88 -4.49
C GLY A 235 -7.93 -7.86 -5.54
N ALA A 236 -7.81 -7.04 -6.59
CA ALA A 236 -8.75 -7.02 -7.70
C ALA A 236 -8.80 -8.36 -8.45
N ALA A 237 -7.64 -8.98 -8.71
CA ALA A 237 -7.56 -10.32 -9.31
C ALA A 237 -8.19 -11.39 -8.39
N VAL A 238 -7.95 -11.33 -7.08
CA VAL A 238 -8.60 -12.24 -6.10
C VAL A 238 -10.11 -12.02 -6.11
N TYR A 239 -10.57 -10.78 -6.05
CA TYR A 239 -11.99 -10.45 -6.01
C TYR A 239 -12.74 -10.95 -7.24
N SER A 240 -12.15 -10.91 -8.43
CA SER A 240 -12.76 -11.41 -9.65
C SER A 240 -13.09 -12.92 -9.60
N THR A 241 -12.45 -13.68 -8.71
CA THR A 241 -12.68 -15.13 -8.54
C THR A 241 -13.76 -15.49 -7.52
N LEU A 242 -14.37 -14.50 -6.88
CA LEU A 242 -15.32 -14.75 -5.79
C LEU A 242 -16.76 -14.82 -6.30
N PRO A 243 -17.62 -15.62 -5.66
CA PRO A 243 -19.06 -15.58 -5.88
C PRO A 243 -19.66 -14.23 -5.47
N ALA A 244 -20.87 -13.95 -5.95
CA ALA A 244 -21.66 -12.81 -5.51
C ALA A 244 -21.84 -12.83 -3.97
N GLY A 245 -21.66 -11.68 -3.34
CA GLY A 245 -21.81 -11.53 -1.89
C GLY A 245 -20.60 -11.93 -1.05
N ASP A 246 -19.59 -12.61 -1.63
CA ASP A 246 -18.34 -12.90 -0.92
C ASP A 246 -17.38 -11.72 -1.01
N ILE A 247 -16.60 -11.52 0.07
CA ILE A 247 -15.51 -10.55 0.12
C ILE A 247 -14.23 -11.25 0.56
N PHE A 248 -13.13 -10.51 0.67
CA PHE A 248 -11.86 -11.04 1.15
C PHE A 248 -11.15 -10.04 2.06
N ALA A 249 -10.18 -10.54 2.80
CA ALA A 249 -9.20 -9.74 3.54
C ALA A 249 -7.79 -10.22 3.18
N THR A 250 -6.90 -9.31 2.82
CA THR A 250 -5.47 -9.63 2.62
C THR A 250 -4.85 -10.06 3.95
N LEU A 251 -4.11 -11.16 3.96
CA LEU A 251 -3.44 -11.70 5.15
C LEU A 251 -1.98 -11.27 5.22
N ASP A 252 -1.31 -11.27 4.08
CA ASP A 252 0.10 -10.94 3.94
C ASP A 252 0.43 -10.43 2.55
N MET A 253 1.57 -9.77 2.45
CA MET A 253 2.22 -9.49 1.18
C MET A 253 3.74 -9.50 1.31
N HIS A 254 4.40 -9.90 0.24
CA HIS A 254 5.82 -9.83 0.05
C HIS A 254 6.11 -9.21 -1.31
N ILE A 255 6.92 -8.16 -1.35
CA ILE A 255 7.36 -7.52 -2.60
C ILE A 255 8.89 -7.45 -2.65
N ARG A 256 9.45 -7.75 -3.83
CA ARG A 256 10.86 -7.56 -4.15
C ARG A 256 11.01 -6.53 -5.24
N PHE A 257 11.88 -5.56 -4.99
CA PHE A 257 12.22 -4.50 -5.93
C PHE A 257 13.49 -4.90 -6.68
N THR A 258 13.39 -4.97 -8.00
CA THR A 258 14.50 -5.39 -8.89
C THR A 258 15.14 -4.23 -9.60
N ARG A 259 14.46 -3.07 -9.60
CA ARG A 259 14.93 -1.83 -10.24
C ARG A 259 14.20 -0.64 -9.63
N ALA A 260 14.88 0.51 -9.54
CA ALA A 260 14.21 1.75 -9.19
C ALA A 260 13.18 2.14 -10.27
N ALA A 261 12.01 2.59 -9.86
CA ALA A 261 11.05 3.29 -10.71
C ALA A 261 11.25 4.78 -10.51
N ASN A 262 11.55 5.51 -11.57
CA ASN A 262 11.78 6.95 -11.49
C ASN A 262 10.48 7.72 -11.72
N ILE A 263 10.39 8.91 -11.13
CA ILE A 263 9.23 9.79 -11.21
C ILE A 263 8.95 10.33 -12.63
N ASP A 264 9.90 10.21 -13.54
CA ASP A 264 9.85 10.67 -14.93
C ASP A 264 9.85 9.52 -15.95
N SER A 265 9.88 8.25 -15.50
CA SER A 265 10.01 7.09 -16.39
C SER A 265 8.72 6.67 -17.11
N GLY A 266 7.68 7.49 -17.08
CA GLY A 266 6.39 7.18 -17.67
C GLY A 266 5.55 6.22 -16.80
N PRO A 267 4.35 5.84 -17.24
CA PRO A 267 3.45 5.03 -16.44
C PRO A 267 4.02 3.63 -16.21
N LEU A 268 3.75 3.11 -15.01
CA LEU A 268 4.00 1.73 -14.65
C LEU A 268 2.80 0.87 -15.05
N THR A 269 3.06 -0.35 -15.51
CA THR A 269 2.05 -1.38 -15.75
C THR A 269 2.12 -2.44 -14.67
N LEU A 270 0.96 -2.87 -14.20
CA LEU A 270 0.80 -3.89 -13.17
C LEU A 270 -0.02 -5.04 -13.75
N THR A 271 0.43 -6.28 -13.57
CA THR A 271 -0.32 -7.47 -13.96
C THR A 271 -0.36 -8.44 -12.80
N ALA A 272 -1.55 -8.71 -12.28
CA ALA A 272 -1.76 -9.66 -11.20
C ALA A 272 -2.48 -10.91 -11.66
N ASN A 273 -2.11 -12.04 -11.06
CA ASN A 273 -2.70 -13.35 -11.34
C ASN A 273 -2.92 -14.14 -10.05
N VAL A 274 -4.05 -14.85 -9.98
CA VAL A 274 -4.36 -15.80 -8.91
C VAL A 274 -3.79 -17.17 -9.27
N HIS A 275 -2.96 -17.72 -8.38
CA HIS A 275 -2.31 -19.03 -8.56
C HIS A 275 -2.96 -20.16 -7.79
N HIS A 276 -3.62 -19.83 -6.65
CA HIS A 276 -4.33 -20.81 -5.84
C HIS A 276 -5.74 -20.32 -5.51
N ARG A 277 -6.72 -21.20 -5.74
CA ARG A 277 -8.14 -20.94 -5.50
C ARG A 277 -8.71 -21.96 -4.52
N GLY A 278 -8.22 -21.93 -3.28
CA GLY A 278 -8.76 -22.75 -2.20
C GLY A 278 -10.12 -22.21 -1.72
N ARG A 279 -10.83 -22.99 -0.92
CA ARG A 279 -12.14 -22.61 -0.39
C ARG A 279 -12.09 -21.31 0.42
N GLN A 280 -11.04 -21.13 1.24
CA GLN A 280 -10.87 -20.00 2.15
C GLN A 280 -9.61 -19.18 1.86
N LEU A 281 -8.67 -19.72 1.11
CA LEU A 281 -7.41 -19.05 0.81
C LEU A 281 -7.28 -18.82 -0.69
N ARG A 282 -6.89 -17.61 -1.04
CA ARG A 282 -6.40 -17.24 -2.37
C ARG A 282 -4.93 -16.87 -2.26
N VAL A 283 -4.13 -17.26 -3.24
CA VAL A 283 -2.75 -16.81 -3.39
C VAL A 283 -2.59 -16.18 -4.74
N SER A 284 -2.02 -15.00 -4.78
CA SER A 284 -1.83 -14.21 -6.00
C SER A 284 -0.43 -13.64 -6.08
N SER A 285 -0.05 -13.21 -7.27
CA SER A 285 1.16 -12.43 -7.51
C SER A 285 0.86 -11.23 -8.40
N CYS A 286 1.74 -10.23 -8.33
CA CYS A 286 1.73 -9.07 -9.21
C CYS A 286 3.14 -8.80 -9.72
N VAL A 287 3.24 -8.46 -11.01
CA VAL A 287 4.48 -7.97 -11.64
C VAL A 287 4.26 -6.51 -12.01
N ILE A 288 5.22 -5.65 -11.65
CA ILE A 288 5.24 -4.24 -12.01
C ILE A 288 6.34 -4.03 -13.05
N CYS A 289 6.02 -3.41 -14.18
CA CYS A 289 6.97 -3.05 -15.23
C CYS A 289 6.94 -1.54 -15.49
N ASN A 290 8.07 -0.97 -15.91
CA ASN A 290 8.13 0.41 -16.38
C ASN A 290 7.63 0.54 -17.84
N ALA A 291 7.58 1.75 -18.38
CA ALA A 291 7.13 2.03 -19.74
C ALA A 291 7.94 1.30 -20.84
N GLU A 292 9.19 0.88 -20.54
CA GLU A 292 10.03 0.09 -21.44
C GLU A 292 9.77 -1.43 -21.33
N GLY A 293 8.80 -1.86 -20.53
CA GLY A 293 8.51 -3.27 -20.24
C GLY A 293 9.52 -3.96 -19.31
N LYS A 294 10.46 -3.21 -18.70
CA LYS A 294 11.44 -3.76 -17.76
C LYS A 294 10.79 -3.93 -16.38
N ARG A 295 10.98 -5.10 -15.78
CA ARG A 295 10.46 -5.41 -14.45
C ARG A 295 11.07 -4.50 -13.38
N VAL A 296 10.21 -3.85 -12.61
CA VAL A 296 10.54 -2.98 -11.49
C VAL A 296 10.39 -3.73 -10.17
N ALA A 297 9.28 -4.45 -10.00
CA ALA A 297 9.01 -5.22 -8.79
C ALA A 297 8.18 -6.46 -9.08
N MET A 298 8.21 -7.38 -8.11
CA MET A 298 7.36 -8.58 -8.06
C MET A 298 6.80 -8.72 -6.66
N ALA A 299 5.49 -8.88 -6.57
CA ALA A 299 4.79 -9.12 -5.31
C ALA A 299 4.08 -10.47 -5.32
N THR A 300 3.93 -11.04 -4.13
CA THR A 300 3.05 -12.17 -3.83
C THR A 300 2.27 -11.86 -2.56
N GLY A 301 1.08 -12.43 -2.43
CA GLY A 301 0.27 -12.26 -1.23
C GLY A 301 -0.81 -13.31 -1.12
N SER A 302 -1.36 -13.44 0.06
CA SER A 302 -2.48 -14.32 0.34
C SER A 302 -3.68 -13.55 0.89
N ALA A 303 -4.88 -14.09 0.65
CA ALA A 303 -6.13 -13.49 1.06
C ALA A 303 -7.09 -14.54 1.62
N LEU A 304 -7.75 -14.19 2.72
CA LEU A 304 -8.83 -14.97 3.33
C LEU A 304 -10.15 -14.63 2.63
N VAL A 305 -10.83 -15.63 2.08
CA VAL A 305 -12.18 -15.47 1.54
C VAL A 305 -13.19 -15.47 2.70
N ILE A 306 -14.11 -14.54 2.66
CA ILE A 306 -15.16 -14.35 3.66
C ILE A 306 -16.53 -14.52 2.99
N PRO A 307 -17.11 -15.74 3.05
CA PRO A 307 -18.40 -16.02 2.43
C PRO A 307 -19.52 -15.16 3.03
N GLY A 308 -20.33 -14.55 2.15
CA GLY A 308 -21.45 -13.69 2.54
C GLY A 308 -21.08 -12.39 3.25
N GLY A 309 -19.80 -12.02 3.20
CA GLY A 309 -19.28 -10.84 3.91
C GLY A 309 -19.88 -9.52 3.44
N ALA A 310 -20.24 -9.38 2.17
CA ALA A 310 -20.90 -8.18 1.65
C ALA A 310 -22.25 -7.94 2.30
N LYS A 311 -23.05 -8.99 2.51
CA LYS A 311 -24.32 -8.92 3.23
C LYS A 311 -24.10 -8.51 4.69
N MET A 312 -23.09 -9.07 5.36
CA MET A 312 -22.77 -8.71 6.73
C MET A 312 -22.39 -7.22 6.86
N LEU A 313 -21.63 -6.68 5.87
CA LEU A 313 -21.33 -5.26 5.81
C LEU A 313 -22.61 -4.42 5.62
N SER A 314 -23.51 -4.81 4.71
CA SER A 314 -24.76 -4.09 4.47
C SER A 314 -25.71 -4.12 5.68
N GLU A 315 -25.61 -5.13 6.54
CA GLU A 315 -26.31 -5.24 7.83
C GLU A 315 -25.62 -4.45 8.96
N GLY A 316 -24.53 -3.73 8.66
CA GLY A 316 -23.81 -2.86 9.61
C GLY A 316 -22.85 -3.61 10.55
N LYS A 317 -22.49 -4.87 10.25
CA LYS A 317 -21.43 -5.56 11.01
C LYS A 317 -20.07 -4.93 10.71
N LYS A 318 -19.26 -4.85 11.75
CA LYS A 318 -17.90 -4.28 11.62
C LYS A 318 -16.96 -5.24 10.89
N PRO A 319 -16.00 -4.75 10.10
CA PRO A 319 -15.02 -5.60 9.39
C PRO A 319 -14.28 -6.58 10.30
N GLU A 320 -13.92 -6.18 11.51
CA GLU A 320 -13.28 -7.05 12.53
C GLU A 320 -14.14 -8.25 12.92
N GLU A 321 -15.45 -8.04 13.14
CA GLU A 321 -16.41 -9.10 13.49
C GLU A 321 -16.60 -10.07 12.32
N ILE A 322 -16.61 -9.54 11.10
CA ILE A 322 -16.77 -10.31 9.87
C ILE A 322 -15.56 -11.22 9.66
N ILE A 323 -14.34 -10.70 9.80
CA ILE A 323 -13.10 -11.48 9.69
C ILE A 323 -13.04 -12.54 10.80
N ALA A 324 -13.36 -12.20 12.04
CA ALA A 324 -13.39 -13.14 13.15
C ALA A 324 -14.39 -14.30 12.92
N SER A 325 -15.55 -14.04 12.32
CA SER A 325 -16.52 -15.08 11.99
C SER A 325 -16.00 -16.07 10.95
N ALA A 326 -15.22 -15.62 9.97
CA ALA A 326 -14.61 -16.49 8.96
C ALA A 326 -13.56 -17.42 9.56
N THR A 327 -12.77 -16.94 10.52
CA THR A 327 -11.72 -17.75 11.19
C THR A 327 -12.30 -18.77 12.19
N THR A 328 -13.40 -18.45 12.86
CA THR A 328 -14.07 -19.39 13.79
C THR A 328 -14.64 -20.61 13.06
N ASN A 329 -15.16 -20.42 11.85
CA ASN A 329 -15.65 -21.52 11.02
C ASN A 329 -14.55 -22.48 10.52
N LEU A 330 -13.28 -22.08 10.59
CA LEU A 330 -12.11 -22.94 10.32
C LEU A 330 -11.86 -23.97 11.42
N SER A 331 -12.08 -23.61 12.68
CA SER A 331 -11.80 -24.47 13.83
C SER A 331 -12.86 -25.55 14.07
N LEU A 332 -14.09 -25.34 13.58
CA LEU A 332 -15.22 -26.26 13.81
C LEU A 332 -15.35 -27.36 12.75
N ARG A 333 -14.48 -27.44 11.76
CA ARG A 333 -14.53 -28.38 10.62
C ARG A 333 -13.27 -29.22 10.43
N ARG A 334 -12.46 -29.36 11.48
CA ARG A 334 -11.35 -30.32 11.53
C ARG A 334 -11.82 -31.68 12.03
#